data_7714397f0403014801105585cf34be5a
#
_entry.id   7714397f0403014801105585cf34be5a
#
_cell.length_a   1.000
_cell.length_b   1.000
_cell.length_c   1.000
_cell.angle_alpha   90.00
_cell.angle_beta   90.00
_cell.angle_gamma   90.00
#
_symmetry.space_group_name_H-M   'P 1'
#
loop_
_entity.id
_entity.type
_entity.pdbx_description
1 polymer ?
#
loop_
_entity_poly.entity_id
_entity_poly.type
_entity_poly.pdbx_seq_one_letter_code
_entity_poly.pdbx_strand_id
1 'polypeptide(L)'
;VRDTDEPLTPPLLGLHHLAIQVASDRYDATLRFYREAMGMQTDWQPDDAAAYLTSGADNLALHRVDKVERAHSALDHLGFMVPDVSAVEAWHARLSERAEQLGVEILGKPRLHRDGASSFYLIDPAGNKLQIVYIPSISGPRS
;
A
#
# COMPACT_ATOMS: atom_id res chain seq x y z
N VAL A 1 -32.52 -18.80 -8.47
CA VAL A 1 -33.69 -17.90 -8.40
C VAL A 1 -33.51 -17.01 -7.16
N ARG A 2 -33.35 -15.71 -7.37
CA ARG A 2 -33.30 -14.78 -6.26
C ARG A 2 -34.69 -14.64 -5.68
N ASP A 3 -34.76 -14.66 -4.36
CA ASP A 3 -36.00 -14.33 -3.64
C ASP A 3 -36.36 -12.88 -3.96
N THR A 4 -37.52 -12.65 -4.58
CA THR A 4 -37.96 -11.33 -5.05
C THR A 4 -38.32 -10.36 -3.93
N ASP A 5 -38.38 -10.85 -2.68
CA ASP A 5 -38.75 -10.04 -1.51
C ASP A 5 -37.55 -9.53 -0.71
N GLU A 6 -36.31 -9.95 -1.07
CA GLU A 6 -35.10 -9.46 -0.41
C GLU A 6 -34.61 -8.19 -1.08
N PRO A 7 -34.40 -7.10 -0.32
CA PRO A 7 -33.87 -5.86 -0.94
C PRO A 7 -32.51 -6.09 -1.58
N LEU A 8 -32.33 -5.59 -2.80
CA LEU A 8 -31.06 -5.69 -3.50
C LEU A 8 -29.97 -4.95 -2.72
N THR A 9 -28.82 -5.61 -2.52
CA THR A 9 -27.65 -4.97 -1.94
C THR A 9 -27.19 -3.85 -2.88
N PRO A 10 -27.06 -2.60 -2.42
CA PRO A 10 -26.47 -1.54 -3.25
C PRO A 10 -25.05 -1.91 -3.69
N PRO A 11 -24.63 -1.52 -4.89
CA PRO A 11 -23.31 -1.90 -5.39
C PRO A 11 -22.18 -1.15 -4.69
N LEU A 12 -21.06 -1.84 -4.49
CA LEU A 12 -19.76 -1.24 -4.12
C LEU A 12 -18.85 -1.25 -5.34
N LEU A 13 -18.08 -0.18 -5.53
CA LEU A 13 -17.05 -0.13 -6.58
C LEU A 13 -15.73 -0.74 -6.13
N GLY A 14 -15.61 -1.02 -4.85
CA GLY A 14 -14.43 -1.64 -4.26
C GLY A 14 -13.74 -0.74 -3.24
N LEU A 15 -12.70 -1.27 -2.62
CA LEU A 15 -11.87 -0.52 -1.70
C LEU A 15 -10.93 0.39 -2.50
N HIS A 16 -11.04 1.70 -2.32
CA HIS A 16 -10.29 2.68 -3.10
C HIS A 16 -9.36 3.54 -2.22
N HIS A 17 -9.85 3.96 -1.07
CA HIS A 17 -9.19 4.97 -0.23
C HIS A 17 -8.74 4.37 1.10
N LEU A 18 -7.51 4.69 1.48
CA LEU A 18 -6.95 4.36 2.78
C LEU A 18 -6.24 5.58 3.33
N ALA A 19 -6.45 5.88 4.60
CA ALA A 19 -5.76 6.95 5.30
C ALA A 19 -4.93 6.39 6.44
N ILE A 20 -3.69 6.83 6.54
CA ILE A 20 -2.80 6.46 7.64
C ILE A 20 -2.32 7.71 8.37
N GLN A 21 -2.17 7.59 9.68
CA GLN A 21 -1.54 8.62 10.50
C GLN A 21 -0.03 8.44 10.45
N VAL A 22 0.68 9.56 10.28
CA VAL A 22 2.14 9.56 10.24
C VAL A 22 2.64 10.59 11.25
N ALA A 23 3.47 10.14 12.18
CA ALA A 23 4.07 11.03 13.16
C ALA A 23 4.88 12.14 12.47
N SER A 24 4.81 13.34 13.02
CA SER A 24 5.38 14.54 12.41
C SER A 24 6.86 14.42 12.07
N ASP A 25 7.64 13.74 12.92
CA ASP A 25 9.07 13.50 12.72
C ASP A 25 9.37 12.47 11.62
N ARG A 26 8.36 11.72 11.15
CA ARG A 26 8.48 10.72 10.09
C ARG A 26 7.75 11.12 8.80
N TYR A 27 7.02 12.22 8.83
CA TYR A 27 6.11 12.58 7.74
C TYR A 27 6.84 12.85 6.43
N ASP A 28 7.89 13.67 6.45
CA ASP A 28 8.60 14.02 5.21
C ASP A 28 9.29 12.81 4.60
N ALA A 29 9.89 11.95 5.42
CA ALA A 29 10.53 10.71 4.95
C ALA A 29 9.49 9.74 4.36
N THR A 30 8.32 9.63 4.98
CA THR A 30 7.23 8.77 4.52
C THR A 30 6.65 9.27 3.19
N LEU A 31 6.38 10.57 3.10
CA LEU A 31 5.89 11.19 1.86
C LEU A 31 6.88 10.99 0.71
N ARG A 32 8.16 11.21 0.97
CA ARG A 32 9.22 10.98 -0.02
C ARG A 32 9.27 9.51 -0.45
N PHE A 33 9.16 8.58 0.49
CA PHE A 33 9.16 7.16 0.18
C PHE A 33 8.05 6.79 -0.82
N TYR A 34 6.82 7.17 -0.54
CA TYR A 34 5.71 6.83 -1.43
C TYR A 34 5.79 7.54 -2.79
N ARG A 35 6.23 8.79 -2.81
CA ARG A 35 6.33 9.56 -4.07
C ARG A 35 7.53 9.16 -4.91
N GLU A 36 8.71 9.08 -4.32
CA GLU A 36 9.95 8.89 -5.07
C GLU A 36 10.30 7.41 -5.25
N ALA A 37 10.23 6.61 -4.18
CA ALA A 37 10.59 5.20 -4.26
C ALA A 37 9.47 4.34 -4.84
N MET A 38 8.23 4.53 -4.39
CA MET A 38 7.08 3.78 -4.86
C MET A 38 6.49 4.35 -6.17
N GLY A 39 6.81 5.58 -6.50
CA GLY A 39 6.36 6.21 -7.74
C GLY A 39 4.91 6.69 -7.72
N MET A 40 4.32 6.85 -6.54
CA MET A 40 2.97 7.39 -6.45
C MET A 40 2.94 8.89 -6.80
N GLN A 41 1.88 9.32 -7.44
CA GLN A 41 1.69 10.72 -7.81
C GLN A 41 0.82 11.42 -6.77
N THR A 42 1.05 12.72 -6.58
CA THR A 42 0.19 13.53 -5.73
C THR A 42 -1.13 13.79 -6.43
N ASP A 43 -2.21 13.29 -5.86
CA ASP A 43 -3.57 13.57 -6.29
C ASP A 43 -4.05 14.92 -5.73
N TRP A 44 -3.77 15.16 -4.45
CA TRP A 44 -4.12 16.41 -3.78
C TRP A 44 -3.24 16.63 -2.54
N GLN A 45 -2.78 17.84 -2.34
CA GLN A 45 -2.03 18.23 -1.15
C GLN A 45 -2.49 19.60 -0.68
N PRO A 46 -3.53 19.67 0.20
CA PRO A 46 -4.11 20.94 0.63
C PRO A 46 -3.18 21.77 1.51
N ASP A 47 -2.30 21.12 2.31
CA ASP A 47 -1.41 21.80 3.27
C ASP A 47 -0.25 20.87 3.68
N ASP A 48 0.51 21.27 4.69
CA ASP A 48 1.62 20.51 5.23
C ASP A 48 1.20 19.33 6.11
N ALA A 49 -0.09 19.22 6.44
CA ALA A 49 -0.60 18.20 7.35
C ALA A 49 -1.24 17.01 6.63
N ALA A 50 -1.47 17.11 5.32
CA ALA A 50 -2.10 16.04 4.58
C ALA A 50 -1.60 15.97 3.14
N ALA A 51 -1.40 14.76 2.64
CA ALA A 51 -1.12 14.48 1.24
C ALA A 51 -1.92 13.27 0.79
N TYR A 52 -2.51 13.37 -0.39
CA TYR A 52 -3.29 12.30 -1.00
C TYR A 52 -2.57 11.83 -2.24
N LEU A 53 -2.16 10.56 -2.24
CA LEU A 53 -1.32 9.97 -3.27
C LEU A 53 -2.07 8.91 -4.03
N THR A 54 -1.70 8.68 -5.29
CA THR A 54 -2.33 7.66 -6.12
C THR A 54 -1.30 6.92 -6.98
N SER A 55 -1.54 5.62 -7.19
CA SER A 55 -0.86 4.81 -8.20
C SER A 55 -1.70 4.62 -9.47
N GLY A 56 -2.84 5.34 -9.57
CA GLY A 56 -3.71 5.37 -10.74
C GLY A 56 -5.19 5.11 -10.43
N ALA A 57 -5.49 4.06 -9.69
CA ALA A 57 -6.86 3.66 -9.37
C ALA A 57 -7.12 3.54 -7.86
N ASP A 58 -6.25 4.08 -7.07
CA ASP A 58 -6.31 4.05 -5.60
C ASP A 58 -6.08 5.44 -5.02
N ASN A 59 -6.17 5.54 -3.70
CA ASN A 59 -5.88 6.78 -2.98
C ASN A 59 -5.34 6.44 -1.59
N LEU A 60 -4.09 6.84 -1.34
CA LEU A 60 -3.45 6.72 -0.03
C LEU A 60 -3.29 8.11 0.56
N ALA A 61 -3.97 8.37 1.67
CA ALA A 61 -3.85 9.62 2.39
C ALA A 61 -2.84 9.48 3.54
N LEU A 62 -1.92 10.43 3.61
CA LEU A 62 -0.98 10.56 4.73
C LEU A 62 -1.42 11.76 5.56
N HIS A 63 -1.75 11.54 6.82
CA HIS A 63 -2.13 12.61 7.76
C HIS A 63 -1.04 12.79 8.80
N ARG A 64 -0.45 13.98 8.82
CA ARG A 64 0.54 14.34 9.84
C ARG A 64 -0.13 14.51 11.19
N VAL A 65 0.37 13.81 12.20
CA VAL A 65 -0.09 13.91 13.58
C VAL A 65 1.12 14.05 14.52
N ASP A 66 0.90 14.62 15.71
CA ASP A 66 1.97 14.70 16.69
C ASP A 66 2.32 13.32 17.24
N LYS A 67 1.28 12.51 17.50
CA LYS A 67 1.43 11.15 18.01
C LYS A 67 0.42 10.21 17.33
N VAL A 68 0.92 9.08 16.85
CA VAL A 68 0.07 8.06 16.24
C VAL A 68 -0.70 7.31 17.32
N GLU A 69 -2.02 7.29 17.19
CA GLU A 69 -2.92 6.55 18.08
C GLU A 69 -3.06 5.10 17.60
N ARG A 70 -2.14 4.24 18.05
CA ARG A 70 -2.13 2.82 17.64
C ARG A 70 -3.17 1.97 18.37
N ALA A 71 -3.70 2.43 19.51
CA ALA A 71 -4.65 1.69 20.33
C ALA A 71 -5.96 1.35 19.60
N HIS A 72 -6.30 2.11 18.56
CA HIS A 72 -7.51 1.93 17.78
C HIS A 72 -7.26 1.39 16.37
N SER A 73 -6.00 1.07 16.03
CA SER A 73 -5.65 0.58 14.69
C SER A 73 -5.61 -0.95 14.67
N ALA A 74 -6.51 -1.53 13.88
CA ALA A 74 -6.51 -2.97 13.58
C ALA A 74 -5.84 -3.26 12.23
N LEU A 75 -5.22 -2.27 11.58
CA LEU A 75 -4.58 -2.46 10.29
C LEU A 75 -3.34 -3.33 10.43
N ASP A 76 -3.34 -4.49 9.76
CA ASP A 76 -2.20 -5.39 9.71
C ASP A 76 -1.15 -4.90 8.71
N HIS A 77 -1.56 -4.73 7.46
CA HIS A 77 -0.66 -4.26 6.41
C HIS A 77 -1.41 -3.62 5.23
N LEU A 78 -0.65 -2.91 4.40
CA LEU A 78 -1.09 -2.35 3.12
C LEU A 78 -0.52 -3.20 1.98
N GLY A 79 -1.36 -3.60 1.02
CA GLY A 79 -0.90 -4.38 -0.12
C GLY A 79 -0.91 -3.56 -1.41
N PHE A 80 0.22 -3.52 -2.11
CA PHE A 80 0.32 -2.96 -3.46
C PHE A 80 0.46 -4.11 -4.45
N MET A 81 -0.48 -4.18 -5.41
CA MET A 81 -0.46 -5.23 -6.42
C MET A 81 0.50 -4.90 -7.55
N VAL A 82 1.19 -5.92 -8.03
CA VAL A 82 2.06 -5.86 -9.21
C VAL A 82 1.62 -6.91 -10.23
N PRO A 83 1.97 -6.73 -11.52
CA PRO A 83 1.40 -7.55 -12.60
C PRO A 83 1.90 -8.99 -12.69
N ASP A 84 3.07 -9.30 -12.15
CA ASP A 84 3.68 -10.63 -12.28
C ASP A 84 4.74 -10.91 -11.20
N VAL A 85 5.24 -12.14 -11.16
CA VAL A 85 6.27 -12.57 -10.22
C VAL A 85 7.58 -11.79 -10.43
N SER A 86 7.94 -11.52 -11.67
CA SER A 86 9.19 -10.79 -11.96
C SER A 86 9.13 -9.36 -11.43
N ALA A 87 7.95 -8.74 -11.40
CA ALA A 87 7.77 -7.42 -10.80
C ALA A 87 7.96 -7.45 -9.29
N VAL A 88 7.52 -8.52 -8.61
CA VAL A 88 7.78 -8.70 -7.16
C VAL A 88 9.29 -8.72 -6.89
N GLU A 89 10.02 -9.47 -7.69
CA GLU A 89 11.48 -9.57 -7.56
C GLU A 89 12.19 -8.24 -7.87
N ALA A 90 11.74 -7.54 -8.91
CA ALA A 90 12.29 -6.24 -9.28
C ALA A 90 12.06 -5.19 -8.18
N TRP A 91 10.87 -5.16 -7.58
CA TRP A 91 10.59 -4.28 -6.45
C TRP A 91 11.44 -4.63 -5.23
N HIS A 92 11.60 -5.92 -4.93
CA HIS A 92 12.44 -6.35 -3.83
C HIS A 92 13.90 -5.88 -4.02
N ALA A 93 14.46 -6.08 -5.21
CA ALA A 93 15.83 -5.64 -5.52
C ALA A 93 15.98 -4.12 -5.39
N ARG A 94 15.05 -3.36 -5.97
CA ARG A 94 15.04 -1.89 -5.93
C ARG A 94 15.00 -1.33 -4.51
N LEU A 95 14.07 -1.85 -3.69
CA LEU A 95 13.89 -1.36 -2.33
C LEU A 95 14.98 -1.85 -1.39
N SER A 96 15.47 -3.09 -1.56
CA SER A 96 16.57 -3.63 -0.75
C SER A 96 17.86 -2.86 -0.95
N GLU A 97 18.18 -2.51 -2.19
CA GLU A 97 19.38 -1.75 -2.54
C GLU A 97 19.42 -0.36 -1.89
N ARG A 98 18.25 0.23 -1.68
CA ARG A 98 18.09 1.60 -1.18
C ARG A 98 17.47 1.67 0.22
N ALA A 99 17.32 0.55 0.90
CA ALA A 99 16.56 0.45 2.15
C ALA A 99 17.06 1.43 3.22
N GLU A 100 18.36 1.52 3.43
CA GLU A 100 18.94 2.42 4.43
C GLU A 100 18.67 3.89 4.10
N GLN A 101 18.88 4.29 2.85
CA GLN A 101 18.60 5.66 2.41
C GLN A 101 17.14 6.04 2.49
N LEU A 102 16.26 5.08 2.20
CA LEU A 102 14.80 5.29 2.22
C LEU A 102 14.21 5.25 3.63
N GLY A 103 14.95 4.72 4.60
CA GLY A 103 14.42 4.53 5.95
C GLY A 103 13.41 3.40 6.05
N VAL A 104 13.54 2.36 5.22
CA VAL A 104 12.64 1.21 5.20
C VAL A 104 13.38 -0.04 5.69
N GLU A 105 12.62 -1.02 6.16
CA GLU A 105 13.13 -2.30 6.59
C GLU A 105 12.50 -3.41 5.74
N ILE A 106 13.33 -4.18 5.04
CA ILE A 106 12.87 -5.32 4.24
C ILE A 106 12.75 -6.53 5.15
N LEU A 107 11.58 -7.17 5.20
CA LEU A 107 11.27 -8.26 6.13
C LEU A 107 11.50 -9.65 5.53
N GLY A 108 12.39 -9.79 4.58
CA GLY A 108 12.74 -11.09 4.01
C GLY A 108 12.74 -11.07 2.49
N LYS A 109 12.84 -12.26 1.91
CA LYS A 109 12.87 -12.45 0.47
C LYS A 109 11.48 -12.69 -0.08
N PRO A 110 11.24 -12.47 -1.40
CA PRO A 110 9.99 -12.86 -2.03
C PRO A 110 9.71 -14.35 -1.83
N ARG A 111 8.45 -14.66 -1.53
CA ARG A 111 7.98 -16.04 -1.32
C ARG A 111 6.91 -16.36 -2.34
N LEU A 112 7.06 -17.52 -2.97
CA LEU A 112 6.04 -18.08 -3.86
C LEU A 112 5.09 -18.94 -3.01
N HIS A 113 3.79 -18.67 -3.11
CA HIS A 113 2.75 -19.39 -2.40
C HIS A 113 2.14 -20.49 -3.27
N ARG A 114 1.40 -21.42 -2.64
CA ARG A 114 0.80 -22.60 -3.32
C ARG A 114 -0.17 -22.21 -4.42
N ASP A 115 -0.86 -21.09 -4.30
CA ASP A 115 -1.83 -20.59 -5.27
C ASP A 115 -1.18 -19.81 -6.42
N GLY A 116 0.15 -19.78 -6.48
CA GLY A 116 0.91 -19.03 -7.47
C GLY A 116 1.13 -17.57 -7.12
N ALA A 117 0.58 -17.08 -6.00
CA ALA A 117 0.86 -15.74 -5.52
C ALA A 117 2.32 -15.61 -5.07
N SER A 118 2.89 -14.43 -5.25
CA SER A 118 4.24 -14.12 -4.78
C SER A 118 4.23 -12.77 -4.08
N SER A 119 4.97 -12.66 -2.97
CA SER A 119 5.00 -11.41 -2.21
C SER A 119 6.25 -11.30 -1.35
N PHE A 120 6.54 -10.06 -0.94
CA PHE A 120 7.43 -9.77 0.19
C PHE A 120 6.85 -8.62 1.01
N TYR A 121 7.35 -8.48 2.23
CA TYR A 121 6.93 -7.44 3.17
C TYR A 121 8.06 -6.48 3.47
N LEU A 122 7.70 -5.25 3.82
CA LEU A 122 8.61 -4.22 4.29
C LEU A 122 7.91 -3.30 5.29
N ILE A 123 8.70 -2.58 6.06
CA ILE A 123 8.20 -1.54 6.96
C ILE A 123 8.54 -0.18 6.34
N ASP A 124 7.55 0.68 6.20
CA ASP A 124 7.74 2.04 5.68
C ASP A 124 8.41 2.96 6.72
N PRO A 125 8.81 4.19 6.35
CA PRO A 125 9.46 5.10 7.31
C PRO A 125 8.61 5.49 8.51
N ALA A 126 7.29 5.34 8.43
CA ALA A 126 6.37 5.63 9.53
C ALA A 126 6.07 4.41 10.41
N GLY A 127 6.60 3.23 10.08
CA GLY A 127 6.39 2.00 10.83
C GLY A 127 5.22 1.17 10.35
N ASN A 128 4.65 1.45 9.18
CA ASN A 128 3.57 0.64 8.61
C ASN A 128 4.12 -0.53 7.82
N LYS A 129 3.46 -1.69 7.94
CA LYS A 129 3.83 -2.89 7.20
C LYS A 129 3.20 -2.85 5.81
N LEU A 130 4.01 -2.97 4.79
CA LEU A 130 3.61 -3.04 3.40
C LEU A 130 3.84 -4.44 2.84
N GLN A 131 3.00 -4.82 1.90
CA GLN A 131 3.20 -6.00 1.09
C GLN A 131 3.24 -5.59 -0.39
N ILE A 132 4.26 -6.05 -1.10
CA ILE A 132 4.28 -6.02 -2.57
C ILE A 132 3.86 -7.40 -3.02
N VAL A 133 2.77 -7.51 -3.79
CA VAL A 133 2.12 -8.79 -4.03
C VAL A 133 1.65 -8.96 -5.48
N TYR A 134 1.90 -10.13 -6.02
CA TYR A 134 1.27 -10.63 -7.23
C TYR A 134 0.27 -11.71 -6.85
N ILE A 135 -0.97 -11.56 -7.30
CA ILE A 135 -2.06 -12.53 -7.10
C ILE A 135 -2.59 -12.91 -8.47
N PRO A 136 -2.39 -14.16 -8.95
CA PRO A 136 -2.73 -14.55 -10.33
C PRO A 136 -4.18 -14.28 -10.73
N SER A 137 -5.12 -14.48 -9.80
CA SER A 137 -6.54 -14.28 -10.06
C SER A 137 -6.97 -12.82 -10.14
N ILE A 138 -6.15 -11.89 -9.65
CA ILE A 138 -6.46 -10.46 -9.56
C ILE A 138 -5.53 -9.62 -10.40
N SER A 139 -4.21 -9.90 -10.34
CA SER A 139 -3.17 -9.11 -10.99
C SER A 139 -2.99 -9.43 -12.46
N GLY A 140 -3.46 -10.60 -12.90
CA GLY A 140 -3.36 -11.02 -14.30
C GLY A 140 -4.32 -10.26 -15.22
N PRO A 141 -4.16 -10.43 -16.55
CA PRO A 141 -5.05 -9.76 -17.49
C PRO A 141 -6.50 -10.20 -17.26
N ARG A 142 -7.38 -9.22 -17.09
CA ARG A 142 -8.82 -9.47 -16.99
C ARG A 142 -9.37 -9.67 -18.40
N SER A 143 -9.95 -10.86 -18.62
CA SER A 143 -10.67 -11.19 -19.85
C SER A 143 -12.02 -10.48 -19.88
#